data_752e9aab1f00e3a7ae40e24d467bf068
#
_entry.id   752e9aab1f00e3a7ae40e24d467bf068
#
_cell.length_a   1.000
_cell.length_b   1.000
_cell.length_c   1.000
_cell.angle_alpha   90.00
_cell.angle_beta   90.00
_cell.angle_gamma   90.00
#
_symmetry.space_group_name_H-M   'P 1'
#
loop_
_entity.id
_entity.type
_entity.pdbx_description
1 polymer ?
#
loop_
_entity_poly.entity_id
_entity_poly.type
_entity_poly.pdbx_seq_one_letter_code
_entity_poly.pdbx_strand_id
1 'polypeptide(L)'
;MEKNIVLLKGDGIGPEIVDQAVKVLDAVAKKYGHVFNYTEVDMGGCSIDKYGVPITEEGMAKCKSADAVLLGAVGGPKWDNVDPSIRPEKALLAVRRELGLFANLRPTKLFPQLADSSPLKQSIVGNGIDLMIVRELTGGIYFGKRYTEVVDGEKVATDYMTYSEHEIERIGRVAFESARKRDRKSVV
;
A
#
# COMPACT_ATOMS: atom_id res chain seq x y z
N MET A 1 13.49 2.71 -22.12
CA MET A 1 13.88 3.22 -20.80
C MET A 1 14.49 2.10 -19.97
N GLU A 2 15.41 2.45 -19.07
CA GLU A 2 15.96 1.52 -18.08
C GLU A 2 15.48 1.93 -16.69
N LYS A 3 15.05 0.95 -15.87
CA LYS A 3 14.51 1.18 -14.53
C LYS A 3 14.94 0.10 -13.56
N ASN A 4 15.31 0.52 -12.35
CA ASN A 4 15.62 -0.34 -11.23
C ASN A 4 14.37 -0.52 -10.36
N ILE A 5 13.95 -1.75 -10.18
CA ILE A 5 12.72 -2.10 -9.45
C ILE A 5 13.07 -3.01 -8.29
N VAL A 6 12.69 -2.61 -7.08
CA VAL A 6 12.79 -3.49 -5.91
C VAL A 6 11.52 -4.34 -5.82
N LEU A 7 11.71 -5.64 -5.63
CA LEU A 7 10.65 -6.63 -5.41
C LEU A 7 10.55 -6.94 -3.92
N LEU A 8 9.47 -6.51 -3.29
CA LEU A 8 9.08 -6.88 -1.93
C LEU A 8 8.02 -7.98 -2.04
N LYS A 9 8.45 -9.23 -2.23
CA LYS A 9 7.52 -10.35 -2.40
C LYS A 9 6.65 -10.56 -1.16
N GLY A 10 7.26 -10.41 0.04
CA GLY A 10 6.56 -10.50 1.31
C GLY A 10 6.16 -11.93 1.67
N ASP A 11 4.93 -12.10 2.16
CA ASP A 11 4.46 -13.30 2.83
C ASP A 11 3.29 -13.95 2.09
N GLY A 12 2.97 -15.21 2.47
CA GLY A 12 1.79 -15.92 1.99
C GLY A 12 1.72 -16.04 0.47
N ILE A 13 0.69 -15.46 -0.15
CA ILE A 13 0.48 -15.44 -1.60
C ILE A 13 1.43 -14.45 -2.32
N GLY A 14 2.12 -13.58 -1.56
CA GLY A 14 2.94 -12.50 -2.11
C GLY A 14 3.98 -12.91 -3.14
N PRO A 15 4.84 -13.92 -2.86
CA PRO A 15 5.83 -14.40 -3.83
C PRO A 15 5.19 -14.85 -5.15
N GLU A 16 4.11 -15.62 -5.08
CA GLU A 16 3.42 -16.15 -6.25
C GLU A 16 2.87 -15.03 -7.15
N ILE A 17 2.18 -14.04 -6.58
CA ILE A 17 1.60 -12.95 -7.36
C ILE A 17 2.67 -12.02 -7.94
N VAL A 18 3.76 -11.76 -7.20
CA VAL A 18 4.87 -10.92 -7.69
C VAL A 18 5.58 -11.61 -8.85
N ASP A 19 5.81 -12.92 -8.78
CA ASP A 19 6.42 -13.68 -9.87
C ASP A 19 5.59 -13.62 -11.15
N GLN A 20 4.25 -13.63 -11.05
CA GLN A 20 3.40 -13.42 -12.23
C GLN A 20 3.45 -11.98 -12.75
N ALA A 21 3.49 -10.99 -11.84
CA ALA A 21 3.64 -9.59 -12.21
C ALA A 21 4.97 -9.32 -12.95
N VAL A 22 6.07 -9.93 -12.50
CA VAL A 22 7.38 -9.83 -13.18
C VAL A 22 7.32 -10.38 -14.60
N LYS A 23 6.65 -11.52 -14.84
CA LYS A 23 6.45 -12.05 -16.21
C LYS A 23 5.74 -11.06 -17.13
N VAL A 24 4.75 -10.33 -16.60
CA VAL A 24 4.05 -9.29 -17.36
C VAL A 24 4.97 -8.12 -17.65
N LEU A 25 5.75 -7.67 -16.65
CA LEU A 25 6.73 -6.59 -16.82
C LEU A 25 7.78 -6.94 -17.86
N ASP A 26 8.29 -8.19 -17.87
CA ASP A 26 9.27 -8.68 -18.85
C ASP A 26 8.67 -8.72 -20.26
N ALA A 27 7.42 -9.14 -20.40
CA ALA A 27 6.72 -9.10 -21.67
C ALA A 27 6.54 -7.68 -22.22
N VAL A 28 6.21 -6.73 -21.34
CA VAL A 28 6.13 -5.29 -21.67
C VAL A 28 7.51 -4.75 -22.05
N ALA A 29 8.54 -5.07 -21.25
CA ALA A 29 9.92 -4.65 -21.52
C ALA A 29 10.36 -5.11 -22.91
N LYS A 30 10.15 -6.37 -23.23
CA LYS A 30 10.47 -6.95 -24.55
C LYS A 30 9.70 -6.25 -25.67
N LYS A 31 8.40 -6.02 -25.48
CA LYS A 31 7.53 -5.41 -26.51
C LYS A 31 7.91 -3.97 -26.83
N TYR A 32 8.30 -3.19 -25.82
CA TYR A 32 8.54 -1.75 -25.96
C TYR A 32 10.01 -1.34 -25.87
N GLY A 33 10.94 -2.30 -25.84
CA GLY A 33 12.38 -2.03 -25.77
C GLY A 33 12.80 -1.38 -24.46
N HIS A 34 12.25 -1.84 -23.33
CA HIS A 34 12.63 -1.38 -22.00
C HIS A 34 13.58 -2.37 -21.35
N VAL A 35 14.29 -1.93 -20.31
CA VAL A 35 15.14 -2.76 -19.45
C VAL A 35 14.68 -2.55 -18.01
N PHE A 36 14.29 -3.62 -17.33
CA PHE A 36 13.95 -3.59 -15.90
C PHE A 36 14.95 -4.45 -15.14
N ASN A 37 15.66 -3.82 -14.22
CA ASN A 37 16.62 -4.48 -13.33
C ASN A 37 15.91 -4.74 -11.99
N TYR A 38 15.76 -6.01 -11.61
CA TYR A 38 15.06 -6.39 -10.39
C TYR A 38 16.03 -6.67 -9.25
N THR A 39 15.70 -6.18 -8.06
CA THR A 39 16.40 -6.50 -6.81
C THR A 39 15.38 -7.00 -5.79
N GLU A 40 15.54 -8.22 -5.31
CA GLU A 40 14.67 -8.78 -4.26
C GLU A 40 15.11 -8.30 -2.88
N VAL A 41 14.12 -7.97 -2.03
CA VAL A 41 14.31 -7.58 -0.63
C VAL A 41 13.27 -8.28 0.22
N ASP A 42 13.70 -8.94 1.28
CA ASP A 42 12.82 -9.55 2.26
C ASP A 42 12.08 -8.47 3.06
N MET A 43 10.75 -8.58 3.17
CA MET A 43 9.91 -7.69 3.94
C MET A 43 8.71 -8.43 4.55
N GLY A 44 8.35 -8.08 5.75
CA GLY A 44 7.24 -8.71 6.47
C GLY A 44 7.69 -9.86 7.35
N GLY A 45 6.88 -10.89 7.43
CA GLY A 45 7.13 -12.07 8.25
C GLY A 45 8.35 -12.87 7.83
N CYS A 46 8.60 -12.98 6.52
CA CYS A 46 9.80 -13.66 6.00
C CYS A 46 11.10 -12.95 6.45
N SER A 47 11.08 -11.63 6.54
CA SER A 47 12.21 -10.86 7.07
C SER A 47 12.37 -11.03 8.58
N ILE A 48 11.26 -11.10 9.33
CA ILE A 48 11.29 -11.38 10.78
C ILE A 48 11.90 -12.75 11.05
N ASP A 49 11.50 -13.78 10.31
CA ASP A 49 12.03 -15.13 10.45
C ASP A 49 13.53 -15.20 10.20
N LYS A 50 14.05 -14.40 9.30
CA LYS A 50 15.44 -14.45 8.84
C LYS A 50 16.37 -13.50 9.60
N TYR A 51 15.86 -12.32 9.95
CA TYR A 51 16.68 -11.23 10.48
C TYR A 51 16.16 -10.68 11.83
N GLY A 52 15.01 -11.14 12.34
CA GLY A 52 14.39 -10.63 13.57
C GLY A 52 13.71 -9.26 13.44
N VAL A 53 13.67 -8.70 12.24
CA VAL A 53 13.06 -7.38 11.96
C VAL A 53 12.19 -7.45 10.71
N PRO A 54 11.10 -6.65 10.64
CA PRO A 54 10.14 -6.74 9.53
C PRO A 54 10.68 -6.18 8.19
N ILE A 55 11.74 -5.41 8.21
CA ILE A 55 12.58 -5.01 7.07
C ILE A 55 13.95 -4.56 7.61
N THR A 56 15.02 -4.90 6.90
CA THR A 56 16.38 -4.48 7.29
C THR A 56 16.67 -3.05 6.81
N GLU A 57 17.67 -2.39 7.45
CA GLU A 57 18.14 -1.07 7.00
C GLU A 57 18.70 -1.11 5.58
N GLU A 58 19.43 -2.18 5.22
CA GLU A 58 19.94 -2.39 3.86
C GLU A 58 18.76 -2.53 2.86
N GLY A 59 17.75 -3.32 3.21
CA GLY A 59 16.53 -3.46 2.38
C GLY A 59 15.83 -2.13 2.17
N MET A 60 15.69 -1.33 3.21
CA MET A 60 15.12 0.01 3.11
C MET A 60 15.97 0.94 2.23
N ALA A 61 17.30 0.88 2.34
CA ALA A 61 18.18 1.67 1.49
C ALA A 61 18.02 1.29 0.00
N LYS A 62 17.89 0.00 -0.32
CA LYS A 62 17.60 -0.47 -1.68
C LYS A 62 16.26 0.08 -2.19
N CYS A 63 15.21 0.07 -1.35
CA CYS A 63 13.92 0.66 -1.73
C CYS A 63 14.04 2.16 -2.03
N LYS A 64 14.83 2.92 -1.25
CA LYS A 64 15.05 4.36 -1.47
C LYS A 64 15.82 4.67 -2.75
N SER A 65 16.72 3.80 -3.17
CA SER A 65 17.53 3.99 -4.37
C SER A 65 16.88 3.52 -5.67
N ALA A 66 15.78 2.79 -5.58
CA ALA A 66 15.07 2.27 -6.74
C ALA A 66 14.16 3.30 -7.41
N ASP A 67 13.89 3.11 -8.70
CA ASP A 67 12.89 3.90 -9.44
C ASP A 67 11.46 3.54 -9.03
N ALA A 68 11.23 2.28 -8.65
CA ALA A 68 9.93 1.78 -8.20
C ALA A 68 10.09 0.59 -7.24
N VAL A 69 9.06 0.36 -6.45
CA VAL A 69 8.95 -0.79 -5.54
C VAL A 69 7.67 -1.55 -5.88
N LEU A 70 7.81 -2.83 -6.18
CA LEU A 70 6.68 -3.73 -6.41
C LEU A 70 6.46 -4.57 -5.16
N LEU A 71 5.30 -4.40 -4.52
CA LEU A 71 4.94 -5.08 -3.28
C LEU A 71 3.91 -6.18 -3.56
N GLY A 72 4.14 -7.37 -2.99
CA GLY A 72 3.19 -8.47 -2.98
C GLY A 72 2.19 -8.38 -1.82
N ALA A 73 2.37 -9.24 -0.81
CA ALA A 73 1.52 -9.30 0.38
C ALA A 73 2.36 -9.38 1.64
N VAL A 74 1.81 -8.93 2.77
CA VAL A 74 2.53 -8.87 4.05
C VAL A 74 1.65 -9.41 5.15
N GLY A 75 2.25 -10.21 6.04
CA GLY A 75 1.59 -10.76 7.21
C GLY A 75 0.96 -12.12 6.98
N GLY A 76 0.47 -12.69 8.07
CA GLY A 76 -0.21 -13.98 8.10
C GLY A 76 -0.31 -14.53 9.52
N PRO A 77 -1.14 -15.56 9.77
CA PRO A 77 -1.45 -16.07 11.11
C PRO A 77 -0.22 -16.47 11.91
N LYS A 78 0.87 -16.88 11.24
CA LYS A 78 2.14 -17.24 11.88
C LYS A 78 2.70 -16.15 12.78
N TRP A 79 2.49 -14.88 12.42
CA TRP A 79 3.06 -13.71 13.10
C TRP A 79 2.06 -12.91 13.94
N ASP A 80 0.84 -13.44 14.17
CA ASP A 80 -0.18 -12.76 14.99
C ASP A 80 0.27 -12.52 16.43
N ASN A 81 1.09 -13.43 16.97
CA ASN A 81 1.56 -13.42 18.35
C ASN A 81 2.98 -12.84 18.54
N VAL A 82 3.58 -12.26 17.50
CA VAL A 82 4.86 -11.56 17.67
C VAL A 82 4.69 -10.23 18.39
N ASP A 83 5.78 -9.70 18.94
CA ASP A 83 5.77 -8.39 19.59
C ASP A 83 5.15 -7.35 18.65
N PRO A 84 4.21 -6.52 19.11
CA PRO A 84 3.57 -5.49 18.29
C PRO A 84 4.55 -4.52 17.60
N SER A 85 5.75 -4.33 18.15
CA SER A 85 6.77 -3.45 17.57
C SER A 85 7.41 -4.00 16.30
N ILE A 86 7.41 -5.33 16.11
CA ILE A 86 8.03 -6.01 14.97
C ILE A 86 7.01 -6.72 14.06
N ARG A 87 5.71 -6.46 14.23
CA ARG A 87 4.70 -7.06 13.34
C ARG A 87 4.99 -6.79 11.86
N PRO A 88 4.68 -7.74 10.97
CA PRO A 88 4.94 -7.61 9.52
C PRO A 88 4.44 -6.28 8.92
N GLU A 89 3.27 -5.80 9.33
CA GLU A 89 2.64 -4.57 8.87
C GLU A 89 3.47 -3.31 9.20
N LYS A 90 4.35 -3.37 10.20
CA LYS A 90 5.26 -2.27 10.54
C LYS A 90 6.23 -1.95 9.40
N ALA A 91 6.66 -2.98 8.64
CA ALA A 91 7.47 -2.77 7.46
C ALA A 91 6.73 -1.96 6.40
N LEU A 92 5.46 -2.26 6.16
CA LEU A 92 4.65 -1.52 5.20
C LEU A 92 4.51 -0.03 5.59
N LEU A 93 4.23 0.23 6.87
CA LEU A 93 4.15 1.60 7.38
C LEU A 93 5.50 2.33 7.29
N ALA A 94 6.60 1.62 7.60
CA ALA A 94 7.94 2.17 7.47
C ALA A 94 8.29 2.52 6.01
N VAL A 95 8.04 1.62 5.06
CA VAL A 95 8.28 1.87 3.63
C VAL A 95 7.47 3.08 3.15
N ARG A 96 6.19 3.18 3.51
CA ARG A 96 5.35 4.33 3.15
C ARG A 96 5.91 5.65 3.65
N ARG A 97 6.35 5.69 4.91
CA ARG A 97 6.93 6.88 5.51
C ARG A 97 8.28 7.24 4.90
N GLU A 98 9.18 6.27 4.80
CA GLU A 98 10.55 6.48 4.34
C GLU A 98 10.66 6.86 2.86
N LEU A 99 9.73 6.40 2.04
CA LEU A 99 9.63 6.75 0.62
C LEU A 99 8.68 7.95 0.37
N GLY A 100 8.06 8.51 1.40
CA GLY A 100 7.12 9.62 1.26
C GLY A 100 5.88 9.29 0.44
N LEU A 101 5.38 8.05 0.52
CA LEU A 101 4.23 7.56 -0.24
C LEU A 101 2.94 8.02 0.42
N PHE A 102 2.46 9.20 0.08
CA PHE A 102 1.31 9.84 0.72
C PHE A 102 -0.03 9.54 0.05
N ALA A 103 -0.05 9.25 -1.25
CA ALA A 103 -1.26 9.05 -2.03
C ALA A 103 -1.44 7.59 -2.45
N ASN A 104 -2.47 6.92 -1.93
CA ASN A 104 -2.88 5.60 -2.38
C ASN A 104 -4.04 5.75 -3.36
N LEU A 105 -3.79 5.42 -4.62
CA LEU A 105 -4.77 5.47 -5.69
C LEU A 105 -5.40 4.08 -5.87
N ARG A 106 -6.71 3.98 -5.61
CA ARG A 106 -7.46 2.72 -5.67
C ARG A 106 -8.56 2.81 -6.74
N PRO A 107 -8.27 2.43 -7.98
CA PRO A 107 -9.32 2.31 -8.99
C PRO A 107 -10.25 1.15 -8.60
N THR A 108 -11.55 1.45 -8.51
CA THR A 108 -12.58 0.46 -8.21
C THR A 108 -13.53 0.41 -9.39
N LYS A 109 -13.43 -0.68 -10.14
CA LYS A 109 -14.24 -0.90 -11.35
C LYS A 109 -14.98 -2.23 -11.24
N LEU A 110 -16.30 -2.18 -11.42
CA LEU A 110 -17.11 -3.39 -11.58
C LEU A 110 -17.09 -3.79 -13.04
N PHE A 111 -16.50 -4.95 -13.33
CA PHE A 111 -16.53 -5.51 -14.68
C PHE A 111 -17.91 -6.08 -14.98
N PRO A 112 -18.45 -5.89 -16.19
CA PRO A 112 -19.77 -6.39 -16.55
C PRO A 112 -19.96 -7.90 -16.30
N GLN A 113 -18.90 -8.68 -16.51
CA GLN A 113 -18.88 -10.13 -16.28
C GLN A 113 -19.04 -10.53 -14.80
N LEU A 114 -18.82 -9.60 -13.90
CA LEU A 114 -18.89 -9.80 -12.44
C LEU A 114 -20.04 -9.02 -11.81
N ALA A 115 -20.94 -8.44 -12.60
CA ALA A 115 -22.04 -7.62 -12.11
C ALA A 115 -22.95 -8.38 -11.12
N ASP A 116 -23.23 -9.65 -11.41
CA ASP A 116 -24.08 -10.51 -10.57
C ASP A 116 -23.42 -10.89 -9.22
N SER A 117 -22.11 -10.71 -9.09
CA SER A 117 -21.37 -10.93 -7.83
C SER A 117 -21.47 -9.72 -6.88
N SER A 118 -22.03 -8.60 -7.33
CA SER A 118 -22.20 -7.41 -6.50
C SER A 118 -23.31 -7.60 -5.47
N PRO A 119 -23.08 -7.29 -4.17
CA PRO A 119 -24.15 -7.31 -3.17
C PRO A 119 -25.10 -6.11 -3.28
N LEU A 120 -24.80 -5.14 -4.15
CA LEU A 120 -25.62 -3.95 -4.35
C LEU A 120 -26.80 -4.24 -5.29
N LYS A 121 -27.92 -3.55 -5.05
CA LYS A 121 -29.08 -3.63 -5.94
C LYS A 121 -28.71 -3.18 -7.35
N GLN A 122 -29.28 -3.81 -8.36
CA GLN A 122 -29.07 -3.46 -9.76
C GLN A 122 -29.41 -1.99 -10.07
N SER A 123 -30.39 -1.40 -9.38
CA SER A 123 -30.73 0.02 -9.49
C SER A 123 -29.61 0.97 -9.03
N ILE A 124 -28.69 0.49 -8.16
CA ILE A 124 -27.51 1.23 -7.68
C ILE A 124 -26.33 0.98 -8.62
N VAL A 125 -26.14 -0.27 -9.02
CA VAL A 125 -25.06 -0.66 -9.94
C VAL A 125 -25.23 -0.02 -11.31
N GLY A 126 -26.48 0.06 -11.80
CA GLY A 126 -26.81 0.65 -13.11
C GLY A 126 -25.97 0.02 -14.23
N ASN A 127 -25.27 0.83 -15.00
CA ASN A 127 -24.39 0.40 -16.09
C ASN A 127 -22.97 0.03 -15.64
N GLY A 128 -22.74 -0.10 -14.35
CA GLY A 128 -21.45 -0.44 -13.75
C GLY A 128 -20.96 0.62 -12.76
N ILE A 129 -19.88 0.28 -12.06
CA ILE A 129 -19.21 1.16 -11.12
C ILE A 129 -17.80 1.41 -11.66
N ASP A 130 -17.39 2.66 -11.75
CA ASP A 130 -16.00 3.05 -12.05
C ASP A 130 -15.67 4.31 -11.24
N LEU A 131 -14.98 4.13 -10.14
CA LEU A 131 -14.55 5.23 -9.25
C LEU A 131 -13.08 5.10 -8.87
N MET A 132 -12.46 6.23 -8.52
CA MET A 132 -11.12 6.29 -7.98
C MET A 132 -11.19 6.73 -6.53
N ILE A 133 -10.73 5.88 -5.60
CA ILE A 133 -10.54 6.25 -4.20
C ILE A 133 -9.11 6.77 -4.04
N VAL A 134 -8.98 8.02 -3.61
CA VAL A 134 -7.70 8.67 -3.32
C VAL A 134 -7.54 8.76 -1.81
N ARG A 135 -6.61 7.96 -1.25
CA ARG A 135 -6.41 7.85 0.19
C ARG A 135 -5.09 8.46 0.61
N GLU A 136 -5.14 9.37 1.58
CA GLU A 136 -3.95 9.84 2.31
C GLU A 136 -3.37 8.69 3.17
N LEU A 137 -2.03 8.52 3.17
CA LEU A 137 -1.36 7.39 3.81
C LEU A 137 -0.39 7.75 4.92
N THR A 138 -0.01 9.01 5.11
CA THR A 138 1.08 9.40 6.01
C THR A 138 0.62 10.23 7.20
N GLY A 139 -0.66 10.61 7.25
CA GLY A 139 -1.32 11.23 8.38
C GLY A 139 -2.37 10.33 9.04
N GLY A 140 -3.16 10.92 9.92
CA GLY A 140 -4.31 10.29 10.55
C GLY A 140 -3.99 9.32 11.67
N ILE A 141 -4.89 8.38 11.91
CA ILE A 141 -4.86 7.48 13.07
C ILE A 141 -3.64 6.55 13.12
N TYR A 142 -3.05 6.19 11.97
CA TYR A 142 -1.89 5.29 11.94
C TYR A 142 -0.60 5.93 12.42
N PHE A 143 -0.49 7.26 12.32
CA PHE A 143 0.72 8.04 12.67
C PHE A 143 0.46 9.05 13.79
N GLY A 144 -0.78 9.21 14.21
CA GLY A 144 -1.16 10.06 15.34
C GLY A 144 -0.59 9.56 16.67
N LYS A 145 -0.54 10.44 17.63
CA LYS A 145 -0.19 10.09 19.01
C LYS A 145 -1.21 9.12 19.57
N ARG A 146 -0.72 8.16 20.36
CA ARG A 146 -1.57 7.23 21.12
C ARG A 146 -0.98 7.00 22.49
N TYR A 147 -1.83 6.91 23.49
CA TYR A 147 -1.42 6.62 24.86
C TYR A 147 -2.58 6.00 25.65
N THR A 148 -2.22 5.37 26.75
CA THR A 148 -3.20 4.90 27.74
C THR A 148 -2.82 5.51 29.08
N GLU A 149 -3.80 6.07 29.76
CA GLU A 149 -3.66 6.66 31.10
C GLU A 149 -4.72 6.09 32.05
N VAL A 150 -4.56 6.35 33.35
CA VAL A 150 -5.56 6.02 34.35
C VAL A 150 -6.24 7.31 34.78
N VAL A 151 -7.55 7.40 34.54
CA VAL A 151 -8.39 8.56 34.96
C VAL A 151 -9.46 8.01 35.88
N ASP A 152 -9.55 8.55 37.09
CA ASP A 152 -10.53 8.13 38.11
C ASP A 152 -10.53 6.62 38.41
N GLY A 153 -9.36 5.96 38.30
CA GLY A 153 -9.19 4.52 38.53
C GLY A 153 -9.47 3.63 37.31
N GLU A 154 -9.90 4.18 36.20
CA GLU A 154 -10.17 3.47 34.96
C GLU A 154 -9.06 3.67 33.91
N LYS A 155 -8.78 2.64 33.11
CA LYS A 155 -7.85 2.77 31.98
C LYS A 155 -8.54 3.44 30.80
N VAL A 156 -8.04 4.59 30.40
CA VAL A 156 -8.51 5.36 29.24
C VAL A 156 -7.47 5.30 28.14
N ALA A 157 -7.85 4.80 26.96
CA ALA A 157 -7.00 4.77 25.78
C ALA A 157 -7.42 5.86 24.80
N THR A 158 -6.43 6.60 24.29
CA THR A 158 -6.66 7.69 23.34
C THR A 158 -5.83 7.49 22.07
N ASP A 159 -6.49 7.58 20.92
CA ASP A 159 -5.87 7.62 19.60
C ASP A 159 -6.21 8.96 18.91
N TYR A 160 -5.17 9.71 18.48
CA TYR A 160 -5.35 10.94 17.74
C TYR A 160 -5.39 10.68 16.23
N MET A 161 -6.40 11.22 15.56
CA MET A 161 -6.45 11.31 14.11
C MET A 161 -6.11 12.74 13.67
N THR A 162 -4.84 12.95 13.32
CA THR A 162 -4.28 14.28 13.04
C THR A 162 -3.86 14.40 11.59
N TYR A 163 -4.26 15.48 10.94
CA TYR A 163 -3.83 15.87 9.61
C TYR A 163 -3.34 17.32 9.62
N SER A 164 -2.20 17.57 8.97
CA SER A 164 -1.71 18.92 8.72
C SER A 164 -2.36 19.52 7.47
N GLU A 165 -2.34 20.83 7.35
CA GLU A 165 -2.77 21.55 6.15
C GLU A 165 -2.07 21.04 4.88
N HIS A 166 -0.76 20.86 4.96
CA HIS A 166 0.05 20.32 3.86
C HIS A 166 -0.41 18.93 3.42
N GLU A 167 -0.72 18.03 4.34
CA GLU A 167 -1.21 16.68 4.02
C GLU A 167 -2.57 16.72 3.33
N ILE A 168 -3.46 17.60 3.78
CA ILE A 168 -4.78 17.79 3.17
C ILE A 168 -4.64 18.40 1.77
N GLU A 169 -3.82 19.44 1.62
CA GLU A 169 -3.62 20.09 0.33
C GLU A 169 -3.05 19.15 -0.73
N ARG A 170 -1.97 18.42 -0.41
CA ARG A 170 -1.32 17.53 -1.38
C ARG A 170 -2.22 16.38 -1.84
N ILE A 171 -2.99 15.77 -0.92
CA ILE A 171 -3.92 14.69 -1.31
C ILE A 171 -5.11 15.23 -2.11
N GLY A 172 -5.63 16.40 -1.74
CA GLY A 172 -6.67 17.11 -2.49
C GLY A 172 -6.23 17.41 -3.92
N ARG A 173 -5.00 17.92 -4.10
CA ARG A 173 -4.43 18.17 -5.44
C ARG A 173 -4.40 16.91 -6.30
N VAL A 174 -3.92 15.78 -5.76
CA VAL A 174 -3.91 14.49 -6.46
C VAL A 174 -5.32 14.05 -6.84
N ALA A 175 -6.30 14.23 -5.95
CA ALA A 175 -7.69 13.87 -6.19
C ALA A 175 -8.29 14.72 -7.34
N PHE A 176 -8.14 16.04 -7.30
CA PHE A 176 -8.64 16.92 -8.36
C PHE A 176 -7.96 16.68 -9.71
N GLU A 177 -6.65 16.44 -9.74
CA GLU A 177 -5.94 16.10 -10.97
C GLU A 177 -6.39 14.75 -11.54
N SER A 178 -6.64 13.77 -10.69
CA SER A 178 -7.19 12.46 -11.09
C SER A 178 -8.59 12.62 -11.68
N ALA A 179 -9.47 13.40 -11.03
CA ALA A 179 -10.81 13.69 -11.54
C ALA A 179 -10.78 14.38 -12.90
N ARG A 180 -9.86 15.34 -13.10
CA ARG A 180 -9.71 16.02 -14.42
C ARG A 180 -9.31 15.08 -15.55
N LYS A 181 -8.52 14.04 -15.26
CA LYS A 181 -8.07 13.04 -16.24
C LYS A 181 -9.12 11.96 -16.50
N ARG A 182 -10.13 11.85 -15.66
CA ARG A 182 -11.25 10.90 -15.77
C ARG A 182 -12.49 11.61 -16.29
N ASP A 183 -13.59 11.53 -15.54
CA ASP A 183 -14.90 12.10 -15.88
C ASP A 183 -15.24 13.38 -15.12
N ARG A 184 -14.32 13.86 -14.30
CA ARG A 184 -14.45 15.01 -13.39
C ARG A 184 -15.44 14.81 -12.23
N LYS A 185 -15.87 13.57 -11.93
CA LYS A 185 -16.90 13.25 -10.94
C LYS A 185 -16.47 12.17 -9.95
N SER A 186 -15.99 11.05 -10.44
CA SER A 186 -15.88 9.80 -9.66
C SER A 186 -14.57 9.70 -8.89
N VAL A 187 -14.29 10.67 -8.01
CA VAL A 187 -13.16 10.65 -7.08
C VAL A 187 -13.66 10.81 -5.65
N VAL A 188 -13.21 9.90 -4.78
CA VAL A 188 -13.54 9.86 -3.36
C VAL A 188 -12.26 9.93 -2.53
#